data_b01b8198f02ea3f935c131bf1a65ea7a
#
_entry.id   b01b8198f02ea3f935c131bf1a65ea7a
#
_cell.length_a   1.000
_cell.length_b   1.000
_cell.length_c   1.000
_cell.angle_alpha   90.00
_cell.angle_beta   90.00
_cell.angle_gamma   90.00
#
_symmetry.space_group_name_H-M   'P 1'
#
loop_
_entity.id
_entity.type
_entity.pdbx_description
1 polymer ?
#
loop_
_entity_poly.entity_id
_entity_poly.type
_entity_poly.pdbx_seq_one_letter_code
_entity_poly.pdbx_strand_id
1 'polypeptide(L)'
;MNRRQHMLKQWNLLLLGTVLVVSVLGGCGKASGEQQGSRLQLKIADISTNTVFQVASNKGFFDKHGIDAELVNFATPAEGVNSLFIKQVDVAFGADFPLLNAVSKGDYAIFASSGTATDLSASEWKLFVRKEIESAADLKGKRLSFSRGTFVPYLWDVYLAENGVSLSDVELIGQGGFDEAYVALKKGEIDAAWVYGAVLNEKFGALAEAKELSDMSKTPVRLGTGLIAAKELLDSNKEGFVQFLKALDEASAYAQANPEETADIMYKEVKQPKEATLKDLPKNPWNLGFTDKAYAGLQGQKDYMVDNGIIEKDFELNDKLNLDLVREAFPDRVIDLK
;
A
#
# COMPACT_ATOMS: atom_id res chain seq x y z
N MET A 1 -1.39 36.60 58.21
CA MET A 1 -0.38 37.28 59.10
C MET A 1 0.92 37.44 58.30
N ASN A 2 1.07 38.67 57.84
CA ASN A 2 2.28 39.51 57.82
C ASN A 2 3.45 38.99 56.97
N ARG A 3 3.83 39.73 56.08
CA ARG A 3 4.38 41.10 55.79
C ARG A 3 5.71 40.93 55.08
N ARG A 4 5.84 41.51 54.00
CA ARG A 4 6.40 42.85 53.50
C ARG A 4 7.73 42.58 52.81
N GLN A 5 7.82 42.88 51.54
CA GLN A 5 8.05 44.20 50.92
C GLN A 5 9.48 44.76 51.15
N HIS A 6 9.97 45.20 50.06
CA HIS A 6 10.84 46.36 49.77
C HIS A 6 12.27 45.97 49.35
N MET A 7 12.87 46.54 48.43
CA MET A 7 12.79 47.70 47.53
C MET A 7 14.17 47.90 46.91
N LEU A 8 14.21 48.14 45.63
CA LEU A 8 14.91 49.21 44.90
C LEU A 8 16.34 49.59 45.29
N LYS A 9 17.27 49.63 44.31
CA LYS A 9 17.78 50.83 43.64
C LYS A 9 18.98 50.49 42.77
N GLN A 10 18.80 50.71 41.49
CA GLN A 10 19.57 51.60 40.61
C GLN A 10 20.99 51.99 41.09
N TRP A 11 21.94 51.86 40.10
CA TRP A 11 22.71 53.05 39.63
C TRP A 11 23.43 52.72 38.32
N ASN A 12 23.30 53.71 37.44
CA ASN A 12 23.97 53.87 36.15
C ASN A 12 25.48 54.24 36.36
N LEU A 13 26.32 54.03 35.35
CA LEU A 13 27.10 55.01 34.59
C LEU A 13 28.15 54.29 33.75
N LEU A 14 28.04 54.41 32.46
CA LEU A 14 28.94 55.09 31.48
C LEU A 14 30.46 54.92 31.64
N LEU A 15 31.07 54.42 30.54
CA LEU A 15 32.21 54.99 29.82
C LEU A 15 32.54 54.20 28.57
N LEU A 16 32.31 54.78 27.49
CA LEU A 16 33.04 55.19 26.27
C LEU A 16 34.42 54.57 26.03
N GLY A 17 34.55 54.13 24.75
CA GLY A 17 35.81 54.24 24.04
C GLY A 17 36.37 52.89 23.58
N THR A 18 36.40 52.51 22.37
CA THR A 18 37.28 52.91 21.31
C THR A 18 37.05 52.00 20.06
N VAL A 19 36.88 52.63 18.94
CA VAL A 19 36.86 52.09 17.61
C VAL A 19 38.24 51.50 17.28
N LEU A 20 38.24 50.23 16.75
CA LEU A 20 39.34 49.77 15.92
C LEU A 20 38.78 49.01 14.72
N VAL A 21 38.79 49.73 13.60
CA VAL A 21 38.55 49.17 12.25
C VAL A 21 39.80 48.38 11.86
N VAL A 22 39.65 47.07 11.64
CA VAL A 22 40.63 46.30 10.87
C VAL A 22 39.89 45.65 9.71
N SER A 23 40.03 46.27 8.55
CA SER A 23 39.69 45.72 7.26
C SER A 23 40.73 44.64 6.91
N VAL A 24 40.35 43.41 6.77
CA VAL A 24 41.15 42.42 6.05
C VAL A 24 40.28 41.86 4.91
N LEU A 25 40.67 42.29 3.72
CA LEU A 25 40.32 41.70 2.44
C LEU A 25 40.92 40.30 2.35
N GLY A 26 40.14 39.34 1.88
CA GLY A 26 40.74 38.15 1.37
C GLY A 26 39.90 36.89 1.53
N GLY A 27 39.31 36.42 0.44
CA GLY A 27 38.88 35.04 0.33
C GLY A 27 37.46 34.82 -0.17
N CYS A 28 37.23 35.07 -1.47
CA CYS A 28 36.15 34.41 -2.19
C CYS A 28 36.37 32.89 -2.21
N GLY A 29 35.95 32.20 -1.17
CA GLY A 29 35.64 30.80 -1.22
C GLY A 29 34.18 30.67 -1.58
N LYS A 30 33.82 30.34 -2.82
CA LYS A 30 32.54 29.77 -3.16
C LYS A 30 32.43 28.48 -2.38
N ALA A 31 31.90 28.54 -1.19
CA ALA A 31 31.18 27.39 -0.63
C ALA A 31 29.96 27.21 -1.55
N SER A 32 30.02 26.23 -2.43
CA SER A 32 28.84 25.61 -3.00
C SER A 32 28.05 25.05 -1.82
N GLY A 33 27.18 25.88 -1.24
CA GLY A 33 26.11 25.41 -0.40
C GLY A 33 25.24 24.61 -1.32
N GLU A 34 25.38 23.28 -1.28
CA GLU A 34 24.28 22.40 -1.67
C GLU A 34 23.08 22.94 -0.89
N GLN A 35 22.13 23.54 -1.61
CA GLN A 35 20.79 23.74 -1.10
C GLN A 35 20.27 22.33 -0.81
N GLN A 36 20.40 21.92 0.44
CA GLN A 36 19.68 20.81 0.98
C GLN A 36 18.20 21.21 0.87
N GLY A 37 17.58 20.88 -0.27
CA GLY A 37 16.15 21.04 -0.46
C GLY A 37 15.45 20.42 0.74
N SER A 38 14.40 21.06 1.23
CA SER A 38 13.64 20.54 2.37
C SER A 38 13.22 19.11 2.04
N ARG A 39 13.60 18.16 2.91
CA ARG A 39 13.23 16.75 2.76
C ARG A 39 11.71 16.65 2.72
N LEU A 40 11.18 15.82 1.82
CA LEU A 40 9.76 15.52 1.77
C LEU A 40 9.38 14.61 2.96
N GLN A 41 8.55 15.12 3.85
CA GLN A 41 8.03 14.35 4.99
C GLN A 41 6.77 13.60 4.56
N LEU A 42 6.72 12.29 4.79
CA LEU A 42 5.60 11.42 4.41
C LEU A 42 5.26 10.44 5.52
N LYS A 43 3.99 10.37 5.87
CA LYS A 43 3.40 9.23 6.59
C LYS A 43 2.86 8.26 5.57
N ILE A 44 3.37 7.05 5.60
CA ILE A 44 3.09 6.01 4.59
C ILE A 44 2.31 4.88 5.24
N ALA A 45 1.13 4.57 4.72
CA ALA A 45 0.40 3.40 5.16
C ALA A 45 1.14 2.13 4.73
N ASP A 46 1.52 1.33 5.71
CA ASP A 46 2.23 0.06 5.55
C ASP A 46 1.41 -1.10 6.08
N ILE A 47 1.72 -2.30 5.63
CA ILE A 47 1.22 -3.57 6.15
C ILE A 47 2.39 -4.51 6.42
N SER A 48 2.23 -5.41 7.37
CA SER A 48 3.30 -6.31 7.81
C SER A 48 3.87 -7.24 6.74
N THR A 49 3.22 -7.33 5.58
CA THR A 49 3.69 -8.13 4.43
C THR A 49 4.34 -7.30 3.33
N ASN A 50 4.39 -5.98 3.46
CA ASN A 50 4.98 -5.10 2.44
C ASN A 50 6.49 -5.00 2.61
N THR A 51 7.21 -5.80 1.86
CA THR A 51 8.66 -5.89 1.93
C THR A 51 9.36 -4.60 1.47
N VAL A 52 8.82 -3.92 0.45
CA VAL A 52 9.50 -2.79 -0.20
C VAL A 52 9.61 -1.58 0.74
N PHE A 53 8.56 -1.23 1.47
CA PHE A 53 8.60 -0.11 2.42
C PHE A 53 9.56 -0.41 3.59
N GLN A 54 9.54 -1.63 4.11
CA GLN A 54 10.44 -2.03 5.20
C GLN A 54 11.90 -2.01 4.76
N VAL A 55 12.21 -2.49 3.56
CA VAL A 55 13.57 -2.44 2.99
C VAL A 55 13.98 -0.98 2.72
N ALA A 56 13.09 -0.16 2.13
CA ALA A 56 13.38 1.25 1.86
C ALA A 56 13.74 2.02 3.13
N SER A 57 13.00 1.78 4.21
CA SER A 57 13.25 2.39 5.52
C SER A 57 14.54 1.84 6.16
N ASN A 58 14.69 0.52 6.26
CA ASN A 58 15.80 -0.11 6.99
C ASN A 58 17.15 0.11 6.31
N LYS A 59 17.19 0.11 4.97
CA LYS A 59 18.41 0.31 4.17
C LYS A 59 18.73 1.79 3.89
N GLY A 60 17.88 2.71 4.38
CA GLY A 60 18.09 4.15 4.21
C GLY A 60 17.84 4.66 2.79
N PHE A 61 17.08 3.94 1.95
CA PHE A 61 16.77 4.41 0.60
C PHE A 61 15.88 5.66 0.62
N PHE A 62 14.96 5.77 1.56
CA PHE A 62 14.20 7.00 1.75
C PHE A 62 15.12 8.17 2.06
N ASP A 63 16.03 8.02 3.02
CA ASP A 63 17.01 9.06 3.38
C ASP A 63 17.89 9.48 2.21
N LYS A 64 18.40 8.50 1.46
CA LYS A 64 19.23 8.70 0.26
C LYS A 64 18.53 9.56 -0.79
N HIS A 65 17.23 9.40 -0.93
CA HIS A 65 16.38 10.12 -1.88
C HIS A 65 15.71 11.37 -1.30
N GLY A 66 16.12 11.82 -0.13
CA GLY A 66 15.60 13.05 0.48
C GLY A 66 14.18 12.93 1.04
N ILE A 67 13.74 11.72 1.37
CA ILE A 67 12.43 11.45 1.98
C ILE A 67 12.61 11.22 3.48
N ASP A 68 11.78 11.86 4.29
CA ASP A 68 11.62 11.58 5.72
C ASP A 68 10.32 10.81 5.91
N ALA A 69 10.45 9.47 5.98
CA ALA A 69 9.32 8.54 5.92
C ALA A 69 8.98 7.98 7.31
N GLU A 70 7.73 8.11 7.72
CA GLU A 70 7.12 7.42 8.86
C GLU A 70 6.21 6.31 8.35
N LEU A 71 6.52 5.04 8.66
CA LEU A 71 5.66 3.91 8.31
C LEU A 71 4.59 3.71 9.39
N VAL A 72 3.31 3.82 8.99
CA VAL A 72 2.15 3.60 9.87
C VAL A 72 1.52 2.27 9.50
N ASN A 73 1.58 1.29 10.42
CA ASN A 73 1.17 -0.08 10.14
C ASN A 73 -0.35 -0.27 10.28
N PHE A 74 -0.95 -0.96 9.31
CA PHE A 74 -2.37 -1.34 9.26
C PHE A 74 -2.51 -2.85 9.08
N ALA A 75 -3.67 -3.39 9.45
CA ALA A 75 -3.94 -4.82 9.28
C ALA A 75 -4.17 -5.20 7.80
N THR A 76 -4.72 -4.27 7.01
CA THR A 76 -5.01 -4.46 5.58
C THR A 76 -4.65 -3.23 4.75
N PRO A 77 -4.33 -3.40 3.45
CA PRO A 77 -4.16 -2.25 2.54
C PRO A 77 -5.40 -1.34 2.46
N ALA A 78 -6.60 -1.92 2.56
CA ALA A 78 -7.84 -1.16 2.54
C ALA A 78 -7.98 -0.20 3.74
N GLU A 79 -7.57 -0.63 4.94
CA GLU A 79 -7.50 0.26 6.11
C GLU A 79 -6.49 1.38 5.90
N GLY A 80 -5.30 1.06 5.35
CA GLY A 80 -4.28 2.05 5.00
C GLY A 80 -4.80 3.09 4.01
N VAL A 81 -5.49 2.68 2.95
CA VAL A 81 -6.12 3.60 2.00
C VAL A 81 -7.22 4.44 2.66
N ASN A 82 -8.06 3.84 3.51
CA ASN A 82 -9.10 4.56 4.21
C ASN A 82 -8.55 5.60 5.21
N SER A 83 -7.35 5.40 5.74
CA SER A 83 -6.71 6.34 6.66
C SER A 83 -6.31 7.67 6.00
N LEU A 84 -6.24 7.73 4.66
CA LEU A 84 -6.09 8.98 3.90
C LEU A 84 -7.26 9.95 4.17
N PHE A 85 -8.49 9.46 4.29
CA PHE A 85 -9.68 10.32 4.50
C PHE A 85 -9.65 11.08 5.82
N ILE A 86 -8.99 10.53 6.83
CA ILE A 86 -8.81 11.17 8.14
C ILE A 86 -7.42 11.79 8.30
N LYS A 87 -6.64 11.86 7.21
CA LYS A 87 -5.29 12.45 7.18
C LYS A 87 -4.32 11.81 8.19
N GLN A 88 -4.49 10.54 8.48
CA GLN A 88 -3.57 9.78 9.34
C GLN A 88 -2.28 9.43 8.58
N VAL A 89 -2.38 9.28 7.26
CA VAL A 89 -1.25 9.07 6.34
C VAL A 89 -1.36 9.99 5.14
N ASP A 90 -0.24 10.17 4.44
CA ASP A 90 -0.09 11.01 3.25
C ASP A 90 -0.12 10.17 1.97
N VAL A 91 0.45 8.96 2.04
CA VAL A 91 0.54 7.99 0.95
C VAL A 91 0.01 6.65 1.43
N ALA A 92 -0.74 5.96 0.57
CA ALA A 92 -1.14 4.59 0.82
C ALA A 92 -0.81 3.69 -0.38
N PHE A 93 -0.52 2.42 -0.06
CA PHE A 93 -0.47 1.31 -0.99
C PHE A 93 -1.79 0.53 -0.92
N GLY A 94 -2.31 0.13 -2.08
CA GLY A 94 -3.54 -0.64 -2.12
C GLY A 94 -3.70 -1.46 -3.40
N ALA A 95 -4.61 -2.44 -3.36
CA ALA A 95 -5.12 -3.08 -4.55
C ALA A 95 -6.11 -2.16 -5.29
N ASP A 96 -6.43 -2.50 -6.54
CA ASP A 96 -7.30 -1.67 -7.40
C ASP A 96 -8.61 -1.26 -6.72
N PHE A 97 -9.27 -2.18 -6.01
CA PHE A 97 -10.58 -1.93 -5.39
C PHE A 97 -10.55 -0.80 -4.34
N PRO A 98 -9.71 -0.83 -3.28
CA PRO A 98 -9.63 0.28 -2.33
C PRO A 98 -9.12 1.58 -2.96
N LEU A 99 -8.22 1.51 -3.97
CA LEU A 99 -7.76 2.68 -4.70
C LEU A 99 -8.91 3.37 -5.43
N LEU A 100 -9.71 2.61 -6.19
CA LEU A 100 -10.88 3.11 -6.92
C LEU A 100 -11.93 3.68 -5.97
N ASN A 101 -12.19 3.00 -4.85
CA ASN A 101 -13.09 3.52 -3.83
C ASN A 101 -12.61 4.87 -3.26
N ALA A 102 -11.31 5.04 -3.05
CA ALA A 102 -10.76 6.29 -2.53
C ALA A 102 -10.87 7.44 -3.56
N VAL A 103 -10.46 7.20 -4.82
CA VAL A 103 -10.53 8.24 -5.87
C VAL A 103 -11.97 8.60 -6.25
N SER A 104 -12.94 7.70 -6.03
CA SER A 104 -14.37 8.00 -6.25
C SER A 104 -14.95 8.97 -5.22
N LYS A 105 -14.38 8.99 -3.99
CA LYS A 105 -14.91 9.73 -2.83
C LYS A 105 -14.17 11.01 -2.49
N GLY A 106 -12.98 11.21 -3.05
CA GLY A 106 -12.13 12.34 -2.68
C GLY A 106 -11.23 12.83 -3.79
N ASP A 107 -10.50 13.91 -3.50
CA ASP A 107 -9.53 14.50 -4.42
C ASP A 107 -8.16 13.82 -4.28
N TYR A 108 -8.15 12.54 -4.62
CA TYR A 108 -6.99 11.67 -4.63
C TYR A 108 -6.64 11.27 -6.06
N ALA A 109 -5.38 10.90 -6.28
CA ALA A 109 -4.93 10.32 -7.53
C ALA A 109 -4.06 9.08 -7.29
N ILE A 110 -4.24 8.07 -8.14
CA ILE A 110 -3.33 6.95 -8.27
C ILE A 110 -2.15 7.45 -9.10
N PHE A 111 -0.92 7.41 -8.55
CA PHE A 111 0.24 8.01 -9.20
C PHE A 111 1.30 7.01 -9.67
N ALA A 112 1.16 5.73 -9.30
CA ALA A 112 1.95 4.63 -9.84
C ALA A 112 1.25 3.30 -9.62
N SER A 113 1.42 2.34 -10.55
CA SER A 113 1.22 0.93 -10.29
C SER A 113 2.51 0.33 -9.73
N SER A 114 2.39 -0.53 -8.74
CA SER A 114 3.50 -1.35 -8.25
C SER A 114 3.58 -2.70 -8.96
N GLY A 115 2.60 -3.01 -9.82
CA GLY A 115 2.53 -4.19 -10.66
C GLY A 115 1.12 -4.77 -10.77
N THR A 116 0.99 -5.74 -11.67
CA THR A 116 -0.21 -6.55 -11.85
C THR A 116 0.14 -7.99 -11.53
N ALA A 117 -0.72 -8.67 -10.80
CA ALA A 117 -0.50 -10.07 -10.43
C ALA A 117 -0.20 -10.94 -11.66
N THR A 118 0.85 -11.73 -11.55
CA THR A 118 1.18 -12.81 -12.49
C THR A 118 0.38 -14.06 -12.13
N ASP A 119 0.39 -15.09 -12.99
CA ASP A 119 -0.23 -16.39 -12.64
C ASP A 119 0.40 -16.99 -11.38
N LEU A 120 1.71 -16.78 -11.20
CA LEU A 120 2.42 -17.25 -10.02
C LEU A 120 1.93 -16.56 -8.74
N SER A 121 1.81 -15.23 -8.73
CA SER A 121 1.28 -14.50 -7.56
C SER A 121 -0.22 -14.70 -7.38
N ALA A 122 -0.98 -14.86 -8.47
CA ALA A 122 -2.40 -15.19 -8.42
C ALA A 122 -2.66 -16.56 -7.78
N SER A 123 -1.79 -17.55 -7.98
CA SER A 123 -1.92 -18.87 -7.36
C SER A 123 -1.75 -18.88 -5.84
N GLU A 124 -1.22 -17.79 -5.26
CA GLU A 124 -1.15 -17.61 -3.80
C GLU A 124 -2.46 -17.14 -3.17
N TRP A 125 -3.42 -16.68 -3.98
CA TRP A 125 -4.81 -16.51 -3.57
C TRP A 125 -5.52 -17.84 -3.67
N LYS A 126 -5.68 -18.54 -2.55
CA LYS A 126 -6.25 -19.88 -2.49
C LYS A 126 -7.68 -19.85 -1.97
N LEU A 127 -8.52 -20.67 -2.58
CA LEU A 127 -9.88 -20.92 -2.14
C LEU A 127 -9.90 -22.12 -1.22
N PHE A 128 -10.13 -21.88 0.06
CA PHE A 128 -10.38 -22.93 1.04
C PHE A 128 -11.88 -23.09 1.27
N VAL A 129 -12.32 -24.33 1.28
CA VAL A 129 -13.71 -24.70 1.49
C VAL A 129 -13.82 -25.79 2.55
N ARG A 130 -15.00 -25.95 3.13
CA ARG A 130 -15.28 -27.10 3.98
C ARG A 130 -15.14 -28.41 3.19
N LYS A 131 -14.73 -29.50 3.87
CA LYS A 131 -14.33 -30.76 3.22
C LYS A 131 -15.43 -31.40 2.36
N GLU A 132 -16.69 -31.20 2.72
CA GLU A 132 -17.86 -31.73 1.98
C GLU A 132 -18.13 -31.02 0.65
N ILE A 133 -17.47 -29.88 0.36
CA ILE A 133 -17.62 -29.16 -0.90
C ILE A 133 -16.58 -29.70 -1.88
N GLU A 134 -17.02 -30.35 -2.95
CA GLU A 134 -16.14 -31.00 -3.92
C GLU A 134 -15.95 -30.18 -5.20
N SER A 135 -16.86 -29.25 -5.49
CA SER A 135 -16.85 -28.42 -6.69
C SER A 135 -17.45 -27.04 -6.43
N ALA A 136 -17.26 -26.11 -7.38
CA ALA A 136 -17.89 -24.79 -7.33
C ALA A 136 -19.44 -24.88 -7.32
N ALA A 137 -20.03 -25.93 -7.93
CA ALA A 137 -21.48 -26.13 -7.94
C ALA A 137 -22.06 -26.37 -6.53
N ASP A 138 -21.24 -26.95 -5.62
CA ASP A 138 -21.63 -27.22 -4.24
C ASP A 138 -21.65 -25.94 -3.38
N LEU A 139 -21.18 -24.80 -3.92
CA LEU A 139 -21.25 -23.52 -3.25
C LEU A 139 -22.64 -22.89 -3.25
N LYS A 140 -23.60 -23.40 -4.05
CA LYS A 140 -24.99 -22.92 -4.02
C LYS A 140 -25.59 -23.06 -2.62
N GLY A 141 -26.16 -21.96 -2.12
CA GLY A 141 -26.74 -21.86 -0.76
C GLY A 141 -25.70 -21.82 0.35
N LYS A 142 -24.40 -21.66 0.05
CA LYS A 142 -23.33 -21.61 1.03
C LYS A 142 -22.97 -20.17 1.42
N ARG A 143 -22.33 -20.06 2.58
CA ARG A 143 -21.85 -18.80 3.16
C ARG A 143 -20.39 -18.60 2.78
N LEU A 144 -20.13 -17.59 1.95
CA LEU A 144 -18.83 -17.29 1.38
C LEU A 144 -18.22 -16.04 2.06
N SER A 145 -17.02 -16.18 2.57
CA SER A 145 -16.34 -15.09 3.26
C SER A 145 -15.77 -14.05 2.30
N PHE A 146 -15.80 -12.79 2.70
CA PHE A 146 -14.99 -11.74 2.08
C PHE A 146 -14.50 -10.73 3.12
N SER A 147 -13.30 -10.18 2.91
CA SER A 147 -12.80 -9.05 3.70
C SER A 147 -13.46 -7.77 3.21
N ARG A 148 -14.05 -6.99 4.13
CA ARG A 148 -14.75 -5.75 3.78
C ARG A 148 -13.80 -4.74 3.13
N GLY A 149 -14.29 -4.06 2.09
CA GLY A 149 -13.52 -3.04 1.37
C GLY A 149 -12.43 -3.59 0.45
N THR A 150 -12.52 -4.88 0.08
CA THR A 150 -11.56 -5.54 -0.82
C THR A 150 -12.23 -6.00 -2.12
N PHE A 151 -11.42 -6.46 -3.07
CA PHE A 151 -11.87 -7.01 -4.34
C PHE A 151 -12.49 -8.43 -4.24
N VAL A 152 -12.47 -9.06 -3.07
CA VAL A 152 -12.89 -10.46 -2.90
C VAL A 152 -14.33 -10.71 -3.36
N PRO A 153 -15.32 -9.80 -3.18
CA PRO A 153 -16.65 -9.96 -3.79
C PRO A 153 -16.62 -10.06 -5.32
N TYR A 154 -15.77 -9.26 -5.99
CA TYR A 154 -15.54 -9.36 -7.43
C TYR A 154 -14.91 -10.70 -7.82
N LEU A 155 -13.92 -11.19 -7.06
CA LEU A 155 -13.32 -12.50 -7.30
C LEU A 155 -14.36 -13.64 -7.15
N TRP A 156 -15.26 -13.54 -6.17
CA TRP A 156 -16.36 -14.48 -6.01
C TRP A 156 -17.31 -14.45 -7.21
N ASP A 157 -17.72 -13.26 -7.65
CA ASP A 157 -18.63 -13.12 -8.79
C ASP A 157 -18.06 -13.77 -10.05
N VAL A 158 -16.81 -13.45 -10.40
CA VAL A 158 -16.14 -14.04 -11.56
C VAL A 158 -15.95 -15.54 -11.41
N TYR A 159 -15.46 -16.02 -10.26
CA TYR A 159 -15.23 -17.47 -10.05
C TYR A 159 -16.54 -18.27 -10.13
N LEU A 160 -17.59 -17.78 -9.51
CA LEU A 160 -18.90 -18.45 -9.52
C LEU A 160 -19.50 -18.45 -10.93
N ALA A 161 -19.47 -17.30 -11.63
CA ALA A 161 -20.00 -17.17 -12.99
C ALA A 161 -19.33 -18.13 -13.98
N GLU A 162 -17.99 -18.25 -13.93
CA GLU A 162 -17.24 -19.19 -14.77
C GLU A 162 -17.62 -20.68 -14.49
N ASN A 163 -18.13 -20.95 -13.30
CA ASN A 163 -18.56 -22.30 -12.90
C ASN A 163 -20.11 -22.49 -12.94
N GLY A 164 -20.83 -21.55 -13.58
CA GLY A 164 -22.27 -21.64 -13.77
C GLY A 164 -23.11 -21.46 -12.49
N VAL A 165 -22.55 -20.76 -11.50
CA VAL A 165 -23.21 -20.39 -10.24
C VAL A 165 -23.39 -18.87 -10.22
N SER A 166 -24.58 -18.39 -9.87
CA SER A 166 -24.81 -16.95 -9.70
C SER A 166 -24.36 -16.50 -8.32
N LEU A 167 -23.84 -15.25 -8.23
CA LEU A 167 -23.56 -14.62 -6.94
C LEU A 167 -24.81 -14.53 -6.06
N SER A 168 -26.01 -14.44 -6.66
CA SER A 168 -27.29 -14.45 -5.95
C SER A 168 -27.68 -15.82 -5.36
N ASP A 169 -27.01 -16.91 -5.77
CA ASP A 169 -27.23 -18.25 -5.23
C ASP A 169 -26.46 -18.54 -3.94
N VAL A 170 -25.66 -17.58 -3.44
CA VAL A 170 -24.79 -17.71 -2.27
C VAL A 170 -25.03 -16.59 -1.27
N GLU A 171 -24.56 -16.76 -0.04
CA GLU A 171 -24.58 -15.71 0.98
C GLU A 171 -23.15 -15.19 1.22
N LEU A 172 -22.93 -13.88 0.98
CA LEU A 172 -21.64 -13.25 1.25
C LEU A 172 -21.58 -12.76 2.70
N ILE A 173 -20.60 -13.28 3.46
CA ILE A 173 -20.37 -12.94 4.87
C ILE A 173 -19.14 -12.04 4.99
N GLY A 174 -19.36 -10.77 5.33
CA GLY A 174 -18.28 -9.79 5.50
C GLY A 174 -17.49 -10.00 6.80
N GLN A 175 -16.18 -10.16 6.67
CA GLN A 175 -15.21 -10.33 7.76
C GLN A 175 -14.34 -9.08 7.90
N GLY A 176 -13.76 -8.87 9.10
CA GLY A 176 -12.77 -7.81 9.33
C GLY A 176 -11.39 -8.13 8.75
N GLY A 177 -11.08 -9.42 8.57
CA GLY A 177 -9.82 -9.89 8.02
C GLY A 177 -9.73 -11.41 7.99
N PHE A 178 -8.56 -11.91 7.56
CA PHE A 178 -8.33 -13.35 7.38
C PHE A 178 -8.36 -14.17 8.67
N ASP A 179 -7.97 -13.58 9.80
CA ASP A 179 -8.02 -14.29 11.10
C ASP A 179 -9.46 -14.52 11.56
N GLU A 180 -10.36 -13.56 11.30
CA GLU A 180 -11.79 -13.73 11.55
C GLU A 180 -12.37 -14.81 10.64
N ALA A 181 -12.03 -14.78 9.34
CA ALA A 181 -12.43 -15.80 8.37
C ALA A 181 -11.92 -17.22 8.76
N TYR A 182 -10.69 -17.31 9.28
CA TYR A 182 -10.14 -18.57 9.78
C TYR A 182 -10.98 -19.15 10.94
N VAL A 183 -11.32 -18.32 11.92
CA VAL A 183 -12.14 -18.74 13.06
C VAL A 183 -13.54 -19.13 12.60
N ALA A 184 -14.15 -18.36 11.69
CA ALA A 184 -15.48 -18.61 11.17
C ALA A 184 -15.53 -19.91 10.36
N LEU A 185 -14.53 -20.18 9.50
CA LEU A 185 -14.45 -21.44 8.74
C LEU A 185 -14.28 -22.65 9.67
N LYS A 186 -13.39 -22.54 10.66
CA LYS A 186 -13.17 -23.59 11.70
C LYS A 186 -14.42 -23.91 12.47
N LYS A 187 -15.23 -22.91 12.83
CA LYS A 187 -16.50 -23.08 13.55
C LYS A 187 -17.67 -23.50 12.65
N GLY A 188 -17.52 -23.46 11.33
CA GLY A 188 -18.61 -23.68 10.40
C GLY A 188 -19.60 -22.52 10.31
N GLU A 189 -19.18 -21.30 10.66
CA GLU A 189 -19.96 -20.07 10.50
C GLU A 189 -19.93 -19.57 9.06
N ILE A 190 -18.89 -19.96 8.29
CA ILE A 190 -18.76 -19.81 6.84
C ILE A 190 -18.38 -21.15 6.23
N ASP A 191 -18.59 -21.30 4.93
CA ASP A 191 -18.37 -22.54 4.20
C ASP A 191 -17.17 -22.47 3.25
N ALA A 192 -16.75 -21.24 2.85
CA ALA A 192 -15.62 -21.00 1.98
C ALA A 192 -14.97 -19.63 2.19
N ALA A 193 -13.67 -19.52 1.92
CA ALA A 193 -12.91 -18.29 2.01
C ALA A 193 -11.76 -18.24 1.00
N TRP A 194 -11.57 -17.12 0.33
CA TRP A 194 -10.33 -16.78 -0.37
C TRP A 194 -9.32 -16.23 0.63
N VAL A 195 -8.09 -16.74 0.60
CA VAL A 195 -6.99 -16.30 1.46
C VAL A 195 -5.70 -16.14 0.66
N TYR A 196 -4.79 -15.30 1.16
CA TYR A 196 -3.57 -14.93 0.46
C TYR A 196 -2.33 -15.03 1.35
N GLY A 197 -1.22 -15.52 0.76
CA GLY A 197 0.10 -15.51 1.34
C GLY A 197 0.46 -16.79 2.09
N ALA A 198 1.77 -17.08 2.17
CA ALA A 198 2.31 -18.35 2.64
C ALA A 198 1.83 -18.74 4.04
N VAL A 199 1.83 -17.80 4.99
CA VAL A 199 1.45 -18.05 6.39
C VAL A 199 -0.02 -18.43 6.50
N LEU A 200 -0.90 -17.71 5.80
CA LEU A 200 -2.34 -17.97 5.84
C LEU A 200 -2.70 -19.25 5.08
N ASN A 201 -2.09 -19.48 3.93
CA ASN A 201 -2.30 -20.70 3.16
C ASN A 201 -1.92 -21.96 3.97
N GLU A 202 -0.80 -21.91 4.70
CA GLU A 202 -0.41 -22.98 5.62
C GLU A 202 -1.40 -23.14 6.77
N LYS A 203 -1.77 -22.03 7.41
CA LYS A 203 -2.72 -22.01 8.54
C LYS A 203 -4.09 -22.59 8.15
N PHE A 204 -4.65 -22.18 7.01
CA PHE A 204 -5.94 -22.71 6.52
C PHE A 204 -5.82 -24.15 6.02
N GLY A 205 -4.73 -24.50 5.35
CA GLY A 205 -4.45 -25.86 4.88
C GLY A 205 -4.29 -26.88 6.02
N ALA A 206 -3.91 -26.44 7.21
CA ALA A 206 -3.81 -27.27 8.41
C ALA A 206 -5.16 -27.52 9.11
N LEU A 207 -6.26 -26.86 8.69
CA LEU A 207 -7.59 -27.10 9.25
C LEU A 207 -8.11 -28.48 8.88
N ALA A 208 -8.46 -29.27 9.88
CA ALA A 208 -9.01 -30.61 9.69
C ALA A 208 -10.38 -30.57 8.95
N GLU A 209 -11.12 -29.47 9.07
CA GLU A 209 -12.45 -29.25 8.51
C GLU A 209 -12.44 -28.67 7.08
N ALA A 210 -11.28 -28.24 6.60
CA ALA A 210 -11.16 -27.54 5.31
C ALA A 210 -10.21 -28.24 4.34
N LYS A 211 -10.34 -27.89 3.07
CA LYS A 211 -9.41 -28.24 1.99
C LYS A 211 -9.30 -27.10 0.97
N GLU A 212 -8.21 -27.05 0.23
CA GLU A 212 -8.05 -26.20 -0.94
C GLU A 212 -8.93 -26.75 -2.07
N LEU A 213 -9.75 -25.89 -2.69
CA LEU A 213 -10.59 -26.24 -3.83
C LEU A 213 -10.04 -25.69 -5.15
N SER A 214 -9.50 -24.46 -5.11
CA SER A 214 -9.02 -23.77 -6.30
C SER A 214 -8.04 -22.65 -5.89
N ASP A 215 -7.52 -21.95 -6.87
CA ASP A 215 -6.74 -20.71 -6.69
C ASP A 215 -7.12 -19.66 -7.75
N MET A 216 -6.76 -18.40 -7.51
CA MET A 216 -7.13 -17.27 -8.38
C MET A 216 -6.49 -17.37 -9.77
N SER A 217 -5.37 -18.11 -9.95
CA SER A 217 -4.76 -18.28 -11.28
C SER A 217 -5.66 -19.03 -12.25
N LYS A 218 -6.67 -19.75 -11.73
CA LYS A 218 -7.70 -20.48 -12.49
C LYS A 218 -8.86 -19.58 -12.91
N THR A 219 -8.82 -18.31 -12.58
CA THR A 219 -9.78 -17.28 -13.01
C THR A 219 -9.07 -16.25 -13.89
N PRO A 220 -9.79 -15.41 -14.66
CA PRO A 220 -9.20 -14.30 -15.38
C PRO A 220 -8.80 -13.12 -14.48
N VAL A 221 -9.17 -13.14 -13.20
CA VAL A 221 -8.88 -12.03 -12.28
C VAL A 221 -7.39 -11.89 -12.03
N ARG A 222 -6.85 -10.71 -12.30
CA ARG A 222 -5.47 -10.34 -11.99
C ARG A 222 -5.50 -9.00 -11.27
N LEU A 223 -5.07 -9.03 -10.00
CA LEU A 223 -5.02 -7.82 -9.19
C LEU A 223 -3.91 -6.89 -9.65
N GLY A 224 -4.26 -5.63 -9.84
CA GLY A 224 -3.32 -4.55 -9.80
C GLY A 224 -3.13 -4.04 -8.39
N THR A 225 -1.98 -3.47 -8.14
CA THR A 225 -1.65 -2.74 -6.92
C THR A 225 -0.99 -1.43 -7.28
N GLY A 226 -1.13 -0.43 -6.42
CA GLY A 226 -0.60 0.90 -6.72
C GLY A 226 -0.50 1.81 -5.50
N LEU A 227 -0.05 3.00 -5.78
CA LEU A 227 0.18 4.07 -4.82
C LEU A 227 -0.82 5.20 -5.05
N ILE A 228 -1.35 5.73 -3.96
CA ILE A 228 -2.35 6.80 -3.96
C ILE A 228 -1.97 7.88 -2.94
N ALA A 229 -2.22 9.13 -3.29
CA ALA A 229 -2.12 10.28 -2.40
C ALA A 229 -3.11 11.38 -2.81
N ALA A 230 -3.26 12.40 -1.97
CA ALA A 230 -4.04 13.59 -2.32
C ALA A 230 -3.41 14.33 -3.50
N LYS A 231 -4.22 14.78 -4.47
CA LYS A 231 -3.73 15.52 -5.66
C LYS A 231 -2.94 16.76 -5.28
N GLU A 232 -3.42 17.55 -4.32
CA GLU A 232 -2.73 18.74 -3.83
C GLU A 232 -1.31 18.43 -3.34
N LEU A 233 -1.14 17.31 -2.61
CA LEU A 233 0.17 16.89 -2.10
C LEU A 233 1.11 16.49 -3.24
N LEU A 234 0.61 15.72 -4.22
CA LEU A 234 1.37 15.32 -5.41
C LEU A 234 1.81 16.53 -6.23
N ASP A 235 0.90 17.47 -6.47
CA ASP A 235 1.15 18.66 -7.30
C ASP A 235 2.14 19.63 -6.64
N SER A 236 2.08 19.75 -5.32
CA SER A 236 2.96 20.65 -4.54
C SER A 236 4.36 20.08 -4.35
N ASN A 237 4.58 18.77 -4.55
CA ASN A 237 5.83 18.10 -4.20
C ASN A 237 6.33 17.15 -5.31
N LYS A 238 6.14 17.51 -6.57
CA LYS A 238 6.43 16.65 -7.74
C LYS A 238 7.81 16.02 -7.70
N GLU A 239 8.86 16.82 -7.55
CA GLU A 239 10.25 16.33 -7.48
C GLU A 239 10.44 15.32 -6.33
N GLY A 240 9.88 15.62 -5.14
CA GLY A 240 9.93 14.73 -3.99
C GLY A 240 9.26 13.38 -4.26
N PHE A 241 8.09 13.37 -4.94
CA PHE A 241 7.42 12.12 -5.30
C PHE A 241 8.16 11.33 -6.40
N VAL A 242 8.82 12.00 -7.33
CA VAL A 242 9.73 11.33 -8.28
C VAL A 242 10.88 10.63 -7.54
N GLN A 243 11.48 11.29 -6.55
CA GLN A 243 12.52 10.68 -5.71
C GLN A 243 11.96 9.56 -4.83
N PHE A 244 10.74 9.69 -4.30
CA PHE A 244 10.05 8.64 -3.57
C PHE A 244 9.87 7.37 -4.41
N LEU A 245 9.42 7.50 -5.67
CA LEU A 245 9.29 6.36 -6.59
C LEU A 245 10.65 5.70 -6.87
N LYS A 246 11.73 6.48 -7.04
CA LYS A 246 13.08 5.96 -7.23
C LYS A 246 13.60 5.21 -6.00
N ALA A 247 13.30 5.70 -4.79
CA ALA A 247 13.64 5.02 -3.54
C ALA A 247 12.96 3.66 -3.43
N LEU A 248 11.69 3.56 -3.83
CA LEU A 248 10.94 2.31 -3.83
C LEU A 248 11.42 1.32 -4.89
N ASP A 249 11.77 1.80 -6.09
CA ASP A 249 12.33 0.94 -7.15
C ASP A 249 13.68 0.34 -6.72
N GLU A 250 14.55 1.17 -6.13
CA GLU A 250 15.83 0.71 -5.57
C GLU A 250 15.63 -0.31 -4.44
N ALA A 251 14.67 -0.07 -3.54
CA ALA A 251 14.34 -1.00 -2.46
C ALA A 251 13.78 -2.33 -2.99
N SER A 252 12.93 -2.29 -4.02
CA SER A 252 12.41 -3.50 -4.66
C SER A 252 13.52 -4.31 -5.31
N ALA A 253 14.41 -3.66 -6.06
CA ALA A 253 15.57 -4.32 -6.68
C ALA A 253 16.51 -4.92 -5.62
N TYR A 254 16.76 -4.18 -4.54
CA TYR A 254 17.59 -4.66 -3.43
C TYR A 254 16.97 -5.90 -2.77
N ALA A 255 15.66 -5.86 -2.49
CA ALA A 255 14.96 -6.96 -1.85
C ALA A 255 15.08 -8.26 -2.66
N GLN A 256 14.88 -8.18 -3.98
CA GLN A 256 14.99 -9.35 -4.88
C GLN A 256 16.43 -9.88 -4.98
N ALA A 257 17.44 -9.00 -4.93
CA ALA A 257 18.85 -9.36 -5.01
C ALA A 257 19.41 -9.92 -3.68
N ASN A 258 18.78 -9.60 -2.54
CA ASN A 258 19.25 -9.96 -1.19
C ASN A 258 18.15 -10.61 -0.35
N PRO A 259 17.61 -11.79 -0.76
CA PRO A 259 16.42 -12.37 -0.15
C PRO A 259 16.61 -12.74 1.33
N GLU A 260 17.78 -13.24 1.73
CA GLU A 260 18.04 -13.62 3.12
C GLU A 260 18.08 -12.39 4.05
N GLU A 261 18.79 -11.32 3.63
CA GLU A 261 18.80 -10.08 4.41
C GLU A 261 17.43 -9.43 4.46
N THR A 262 16.68 -9.51 3.37
CA THR A 262 15.29 -9.04 3.31
C THR A 262 14.42 -9.80 4.31
N ALA A 263 14.57 -11.12 4.41
CA ALA A 263 13.87 -11.94 5.38
C ALA A 263 14.26 -11.59 6.83
N ASP A 264 15.52 -11.23 7.06
CA ASP A 264 16.00 -10.74 8.36
C ASP A 264 15.36 -9.42 8.75
N ILE A 265 15.28 -8.47 7.80
CA ILE A 265 14.61 -7.18 7.99
C ILE A 265 13.14 -7.41 8.34
N MET A 266 12.40 -8.20 7.55
CA MET A 266 10.97 -8.47 7.78
C MET A 266 10.71 -9.13 9.13
N TYR A 267 11.57 -10.08 9.52
CA TYR A 267 11.46 -10.69 10.86
C TYR A 267 11.72 -9.69 11.99
N LYS A 268 12.74 -8.86 11.83
CA LYS A 268 13.10 -7.85 12.84
C LYS A 268 12.01 -6.79 13.02
N GLU A 269 11.54 -6.20 11.91
CA GLU A 269 10.65 -5.04 11.94
C GLU A 269 9.18 -5.43 12.16
N VAL A 270 8.68 -6.45 11.48
CA VAL A 270 7.25 -6.81 11.48
C VAL A 270 6.95 -8.24 11.97
N LYS A 271 7.97 -8.97 12.45
CA LYS A 271 7.86 -10.34 12.96
C LYS A 271 7.34 -11.36 11.94
N GLN A 272 7.47 -11.08 10.64
CA GLN A 272 7.13 -12.05 9.61
C GLN A 272 8.17 -13.20 9.65
N PRO A 273 7.74 -14.49 9.66
CA PRO A 273 8.67 -15.62 9.60
C PRO A 273 9.55 -15.55 8.36
N LYS A 274 10.87 -15.81 8.52
CA LYS A 274 11.84 -15.70 7.41
C LYS A 274 11.47 -16.59 6.23
N GLU A 275 11.07 -17.84 6.49
CA GLU A 275 10.66 -18.79 5.46
C GLU A 275 9.46 -18.27 4.66
N ALA A 276 8.52 -17.55 5.31
CA ALA A 276 7.39 -16.94 4.64
C ALA A 276 7.86 -15.82 3.69
N THR A 277 8.76 -14.94 4.15
CA THR A 277 9.33 -13.90 3.31
C THR A 277 10.07 -14.50 2.10
N LEU A 278 10.93 -15.48 2.30
CA LEU A 278 11.69 -16.15 1.23
C LEU A 278 10.76 -16.82 0.21
N LYS A 279 9.63 -17.35 0.64
CA LYS A 279 8.63 -17.99 -0.21
C LYS A 279 7.82 -16.97 -1.02
N ASP A 280 7.47 -15.83 -0.42
CA ASP A 280 6.56 -14.84 -1.02
C ASP A 280 7.29 -13.80 -1.88
N LEU A 281 8.53 -13.43 -1.51
CA LEU A 281 9.31 -12.39 -2.16
C LEU A 281 9.46 -12.57 -3.69
N PRO A 282 9.86 -13.75 -4.22
CA PRO A 282 10.05 -13.91 -5.66
C PRO A 282 8.74 -13.89 -6.47
N LYS A 283 7.58 -14.01 -5.80
CA LYS A 283 6.26 -14.02 -6.43
C LYS A 283 5.64 -12.63 -6.54
N ASN A 284 6.16 -11.68 -5.76
CA ASN A 284 5.58 -10.34 -5.62
C ASN A 284 6.62 -9.23 -5.85
N PRO A 285 7.36 -9.24 -6.98
CA PRO A 285 8.28 -8.14 -7.29
C PRO A 285 7.47 -6.87 -7.55
N TRP A 286 7.91 -5.74 -6.98
CA TRP A 286 7.36 -4.45 -7.39
C TRP A 286 8.01 -4.02 -8.70
N ASN A 287 7.18 -3.78 -9.70
CA ASN A 287 7.58 -3.24 -11.00
C ASN A 287 6.88 -1.89 -11.17
N LEU A 288 7.46 -0.85 -10.52
CA LEU A 288 6.88 0.49 -10.57
C LEU A 288 6.77 1.00 -12.01
N GLY A 289 5.60 1.46 -12.34
CA GLY A 289 5.27 1.92 -13.69
C GLY A 289 3.77 2.15 -13.83
N PHE A 290 3.28 2.15 -15.06
CA PHE A 290 1.85 2.09 -15.35
C PHE A 290 1.63 1.51 -16.75
N THR A 291 1.19 0.25 -16.82
CA THR A 291 1.06 -0.51 -18.06
C THR A 291 -0.39 -0.57 -18.55
N ASP A 292 -0.60 -0.98 -19.83
CA ASP A 292 -1.94 -1.26 -20.36
C ASP A 292 -2.71 -2.28 -19.50
N LYS A 293 -2.01 -3.27 -18.94
CA LYS A 293 -2.62 -4.26 -18.04
C LYS A 293 -3.10 -3.63 -16.73
N ALA A 294 -2.31 -2.71 -16.16
CA ALA A 294 -2.71 -2.00 -14.96
C ALA A 294 -3.94 -1.12 -15.23
N TYR A 295 -3.96 -0.41 -16.37
CA TYR A 295 -5.11 0.39 -16.78
C TYR A 295 -6.37 -0.47 -16.98
N ALA A 296 -6.25 -1.55 -17.75
CA ALA A 296 -7.37 -2.45 -18.02
C ALA A 296 -7.92 -3.12 -16.74
N GLY A 297 -7.04 -3.47 -15.80
CA GLY A 297 -7.44 -4.01 -14.50
C GLY A 297 -8.25 -3.00 -13.67
N LEU A 298 -7.75 -1.76 -13.56
CA LEU A 298 -8.47 -0.69 -12.88
C LEU A 298 -9.81 -0.39 -13.55
N GLN A 299 -9.85 -0.31 -14.90
CA GLN A 299 -11.08 -0.04 -15.64
C GLN A 299 -12.11 -1.14 -15.40
N GLY A 300 -11.73 -2.42 -15.53
CA GLY A 300 -12.65 -3.55 -15.33
C GLY A 300 -13.21 -3.60 -13.90
N GLN A 301 -12.38 -3.34 -12.88
CA GLN A 301 -12.87 -3.26 -11.52
C GLN A 301 -13.74 -2.02 -11.27
N LYS A 302 -13.39 -0.86 -11.86
CA LYS A 302 -14.25 0.33 -11.80
C LYS A 302 -15.64 0.05 -12.34
N ASP A 303 -15.70 -0.57 -13.54
CA ASP A 303 -16.98 -0.89 -14.18
C ASP A 303 -17.82 -1.83 -13.28
N TYR A 304 -17.22 -2.90 -12.75
CA TYR A 304 -17.87 -3.77 -11.77
C TYR A 304 -18.39 -3.00 -10.54
N MET A 305 -17.58 -2.09 -9.99
CA MET A 305 -17.97 -1.31 -8.80
C MET A 305 -19.12 -0.34 -9.09
N VAL A 306 -19.18 0.25 -10.29
CA VAL A 306 -20.27 1.11 -10.75
C VAL A 306 -21.55 0.27 -10.96
N ASP A 307 -21.45 -0.83 -11.70
CA ASP A 307 -22.58 -1.71 -12.02
C ASP A 307 -23.25 -2.30 -10.79
N ASN A 308 -22.46 -2.53 -9.72
CA ASN A 308 -22.95 -3.06 -8.46
C ASN A 308 -23.24 -1.97 -7.40
N GLY A 309 -23.26 -0.68 -7.78
CA GLY A 309 -23.60 0.42 -6.89
C GLY A 309 -22.61 0.68 -5.75
N ILE A 310 -21.39 0.14 -5.84
CA ILE A 310 -20.31 0.36 -4.86
C ILE A 310 -19.71 1.75 -5.06
N ILE A 311 -19.58 2.16 -6.33
CA ILE A 311 -19.30 3.54 -6.74
C ILE A 311 -20.63 4.17 -7.17
N GLU A 312 -21.12 5.14 -6.40
CA GLU A 312 -22.42 5.78 -6.60
C GLU A 312 -22.45 6.68 -7.86
N LYS A 313 -21.30 7.30 -8.17
CA LYS A 313 -21.15 8.22 -9.29
C LYS A 313 -19.95 7.81 -10.14
N ASP A 314 -20.21 7.41 -11.37
CA ASP A 314 -19.18 7.08 -12.34
C ASP A 314 -18.24 8.27 -12.64
N PHE A 315 -17.01 7.96 -13.02
CA PHE A 315 -15.97 8.94 -13.33
C PHE A 315 -15.04 8.44 -14.45
N GLU A 316 -14.42 9.37 -15.14
CA GLU A 316 -13.36 9.04 -16.09
C GLU A 316 -12.09 8.63 -15.33
N LEU A 317 -11.59 7.42 -15.60
CA LEU A 317 -10.43 6.88 -14.89
C LEU A 317 -9.19 7.78 -15.07
N ASN A 318 -9.00 8.36 -16.28
CA ASN A 318 -7.88 9.25 -16.57
C ASN A 318 -7.82 10.47 -15.64
N ASP A 319 -8.98 10.99 -15.20
CA ASP A 319 -9.06 12.14 -14.27
C ASP A 319 -8.59 11.79 -12.85
N LYS A 320 -8.43 10.49 -12.58
CA LYS A 320 -8.02 9.94 -11.27
C LYS A 320 -6.60 9.38 -11.27
N LEU A 321 -5.88 9.55 -12.36
CA LEU A 321 -4.48 9.15 -12.49
C LEU A 321 -3.57 10.39 -12.51
N ASN A 322 -2.40 10.29 -11.89
CA ASN A 322 -1.30 11.27 -12.02
C ASN A 322 -0.05 10.52 -12.50
N LEU A 323 0.00 10.25 -13.81
CA LEU A 323 1.07 9.45 -14.40
C LEU A 323 2.34 10.26 -14.73
N ASP A 324 2.32 11.58 -14.60
CA ASP A 324 3.48 12.41 -14.90
C ASP A 324 4.65 12.12 -13.96
N LEU A 325 4.37 11.84 -12.68
CA LEU A 325 5.39 11.51 -11.68
C LEU A 325 6.13 10.21 -12.02
N VAL A 326 5.37 9.16 -12.33
CA VAL A 326 5.95 7.85 -12.67
C VAL A 326 6.59 7.88 -14.06
N ARG A 327 6.09 8.70 -15.00
CA ARG A 327 6.70 8.91 -16.32
C ARG A 327 8.05 9.66 -16.19
N GLU A 328 8.14 10.64 -15.31
CA GLU A 328 9.40 11.34 -15.04
C GLU A 328 10.42 10.42 -14.35
N ALA A 329 9.96 9.59 -13.41
CA ALA A 329 10.82 8.63 -12.74
C ALA A 329 11.30 7.49 -13.67
N PHE A 330 10.39 6.96 -14.54
CA PHE A 330 10.60 5.75 -15.35
C PHE A 330 9.92 5.89 -16.72
N PRO A 331 10.47 6.67 -17.65
CA PRO A 331 9.80 7.00 -18.92
C PRO A 331 9.43 5.79 -19.78
N ASP A 332 10.23 4.72 -19.70
CA ASP A 332 9.99 3.49 -20.48
C ASP A 332 8.98 2.52 -19.86
N ARG A 333 8.41 2.88 -18.69
CA ARG A 333 7.49 1.99 -17.93
C ARG A 333 6.06 2.52 -17.87
N VAL A 334 5.73 3.54 -18.66
CA VAL A 334 4.41 4.20 -18.60
C VAL A 334 3.77 4.26 -19.97
N ILE A 335 2.52 3.81 -20.04
CA ILE A 335 1.69 3.92 -21.24
C ILE A 335 1.37 5.37 -21.59
N ASP A 336 1.12 5.62 -22.88
CA ASP A 336 0.51 6.85 -23.34
C ASP A 336 -1.02 6.70 -23.29
N LEU A 337 -1.63 7.37 -22.33
CA LEU A 337 -3.09 7.50 -22.28
C LEU A 337 -3.50 8.40 -23.46
N LYS A 338 -4.21 7.82 -24.41
CA LYS A 338 -4.76 8.55 -25.57
C LYS A 338 -6.04 9.30 -25.21
#